data_adec234bbd72b29054ff9345ae1af762
#
_entry.id   adec234bbd72b29054ff9345ae1af762
#
_cell.length_a   1.000
_cell.length_b   1.000
_cell.length_c   1.000
_cell.angle_alpha   90.00
_cell.angle_beta   90.00
_cell.angle_gamma   90.00
#
_symmetry.space_group_name_H-M   'P 1'
#
loop_
_entity.id
_entity.type
_entity.pdbx_description
1 polymer ?
#
loop_
_entity_poly.entity_id
_entity_poly.type
_entity_poly.pdbx_seq_one_letter_code
_entity_poly.pdbx_strand_id
1 'polypeptide(L)'
;YDTRAGSPFPLPQFQQEGPVVQAVRQQMAVITGKAHTVEWAFGGIGMNPHWDTPRNPWDAKDHRAPGGSSSGAGVSLWQGTAVAALGSDTAGSVRIPASWTGTVGVKTTYGRWSLEGIAPLSPSLDTAGVLTRSAKDAALAFASLDPLTGNAERFLAQCDAPNLSRVTRGVCEGMFEDNDPGIAEAVQSALAELELAGAKLVTIDVPNLAEMHSLFRRGGIAGLEFAGFINQPHMRQWKEALDPIVRSRFAAIEAVPATEY
;
A
#
# COMPACT_ATOMS: atom_id res chain seq x y z
N TYR A 1 15.57 14.63 4.45
CA TYR A 1 15.02 13.76 5.54
C TYR A 1 15.57 12.35 5.41
N ASP A 2 16.06 11.77 6.54
CA ASP A 2 16.56 10.40 6.56
C ASP A 2 15.50 9.37 6.23
N THR A 3 15.88 8.32 5.50
CA THR A 3 15.04 7.14 5.35
C THR A 3 15.14 6.29 6.61
N ARG A 4 14.00 5.94 7.21
CA ARG A 4 13.90 5.23 8.48
C ARG A 4 12.98 4.00 8.45
N ALA A 5 12.17 3.85 7.43
CA ALA A 5 11.11 2.82 7.36
C ALA A 5 10.24 2.75 8.63
N GLY A 6 9.93 3.90 9.24
CA GLY A 6 9.17 3.96 10.49
C GLY A 6 9.95 3.58 11.75
N SER A 7 11.21 3.15 11.63
CA SER A 7 12.10 2.81 12.75
C SER A 7 12.63 4.08 13.44
N PRO A 8 13.03 4.03 14.74
CA PRO A 8 13.65 5.16 15.42
C PRO A 8 15.02 5.54 14.84
N PHE A 9 15.67 4.63 14.13
CA PHE A 9 17.00 4.86 13.56
C PHE A 9 16.96 5.07 12.04
N PRO A 10 17.86 5.91 11.48
CA PRO A 10 18.05 6.01 10.03
C PRO A 10 18.61 4.72 9.47
N LEU A 11 18.33 4.47 8.19
CA LEU A 11 18.80 3.32 7.41
C LEU A 11 19.85 3.80 6.39
N PRO A 12 21.15 3.74 6.71
CA PRO A 12 22.21 4.27 5.85
C PRO A 12 22.18 3.71 4.41
N GLN A 13 21.81 2.45 4.27
CA GLN A 13 21.73 1.75 2.98
C GLN A 13 20.59 2.22 2.08
N PHE A 14 19.61 2.99 2.60
CA PHE A 14 18.44 3.49 1.88
C PHE A 14 18.36 5.03 1.85
N GLN A 15 19.49 5.73 1.93
CA GLN A 15 19.51 7.20 1.87
C GLN A 15 19.51 7.74 0.45
N GLN A 16 19.82 6.92 -0.55
CA GLN A 16 19.81 7.33 -1.95
C GLN A 16 18.41 7.30 -2.53
N GLU A 17 18.11 8.26 -3.41
CA GLU A 17 16.84 8.34 -4.11
C GLU A 17 16.80 7.29 -5.23
N GLY A 18 15.87 6.36 -5.14
CA GLY A 18 15.61 5.39 -6.20
C GLY A 18 14.85 5.97 -7.40
N PRO A 19 14.68 5.19 -8.47
CA PRO A 19 14.10 5.64 -9.74
C PRO A 19 12.72 6.28 -9.62
N VAL A 20 11.86 5.81 -8.71
CA VAL A 20 10.51 6.41 -8.52
C VAL A 20 10.61 7.84 -8.00
N VAL A 21 11.50 8.12 -7.03
CA VAL A 21 11.70 9.47 -6.49
C VAL A 21 12.39 10.36 -7.53
N GLN A 22 13.33 9.82 -8.29
CA GLN A 22 13.98 10.53 -9.40
C GLN A 22 12.96 10.93 -10.47
N ALA A 23 12.00 10.04 -10.81
CA ALA A 23 10.92 10.38 -11.74
C ALA A 23 10.06 11.55 -11.23
N VAL A 24 9.74 11.61 -9.92
CA VAL A 24 9.06 12.76 -9.31
C VAL A 24 9.86 14.06 -9.53
N ARG A 25 11.17 14.03 -9.30
CA ARG A 25 12.04 15.21 -9.51
C ARG A 25 12.11 15.64 -10.97
N GLN A 26 12.12 14.69 -11.90
CA GLN A 26 12.12 14.98 -13.35
C GLN A 26 10.84 15.72 -13.79
N GLN A 27 9.73 15.55 -13.06
CA GLN A 27 8.51 16.33 -13.26
C GLN A 27 8.56 17.74 -12.62
N MET A 28 9.71 18.16 -12.08
CA MET A 28 9.87 19.41 -11.31
C MET A 28 8.92 19.52 -10.11
N ALA A 29 8.44 18.37 -9.60
CA ALA A 29 7.57 18.34 -8.43
C ALA A 29 8.34 18.65 -7.14
N VAL A 30 7.68 19.36 -6.24
CA VAL A 30 8.24 19.69 -4.92
C VAL A 30 7.95 18.54 -3.96
N ILE A 31 9.02 17.98 -3.39
CA ILE A 31 8.90 16.96 -2.33
C ILE A 31 8.75 17.70 -0.99
N THR A 32 7.53 17.67 -0.43
CA THR A 32 7.18 18.40 0.80
C THR A 32 7.66 17.68 2.07
N GLY A 33 7.88 16.36 2.01
CA GLY A 33 8.33 15.60 3.16
C GLY A 33 8.30 14.09 2.93
N LYS A 34 8.57 13.35 4.00
CA LYS A 34 8.33 11.90 4.10
C LYS A 34 7.12 11.66 4.98
N ALA A 35 6.17 10.90 4.48
CA ALA A 35 4.97 10.57 5.21
C ALA A 35 5.23 9.50 6.30
N HIS A 36 4.40 9.50 7.32
CA HIS A 36 4.40 8.46 8.36
C HIS A 36 4.13 7.08 7.75
N THR A 37 4.79 6.07 8.27
CA THR A 37 4.56 4.67 7.92
C THR A 37 4.60 3.78 9.18
N VAL A 38 3.93 2.65 9.13
CA VAL A 38 4.13 1.58 10.10
C VAL A 38 5.59 1.12 10.03
N GLU A 39 6.17 0.78 11.17
CA GLU A 39 7.56 0.33 11.23
C GLU A 39 7.76 -0.88 10.29
N TRP A 40 8.78 -0.76 9.41
CA TRP A 40 9.11 -1.74 8.36
C TRP A 40 7.96 -2.08 7.41
N ALA A 41 6.98 -1.20 7.27
CA ALA A 41 5.77 -1.47 6.51
C ALA A 41 4.98 -2.71 7.01
N PHE A 42 5.28 -3.22 8.21
CA PHE A 42 4.80 -4.50 8.71
C PHE A 42 3.49 -4.39 9.51
N GLY A 43 2.46 -3.79 8.89
CA GLY A 43 1.13 -3.70 9.49
C GLY A 43 0.11 -2.90 8.67
N GLY A 44 -1.15 -3.35 8.64
CA GLY A 44 -2.23 -2.73 7.87
C GLY A 44 -3.04 -1.67 8.62
N ILE A 45 -2.88 -1.54 9.95
CA ILE A 45 -3.70 -0.62 10.77
C ILE A 45 -3.19 0.82 10.72
N GLY A 46 -1.88 1.02 10.53
CA GLY A 46 -1.28 2.36 10.43
C GLY A 46 -0.63 2.87 11.72
N MET A 47 -0.57 2.04 12.76
CA MET A 47 0.03 2.40 14.06
C MET A 47 1.56 2.33 14.01
N ASN A 48 2.21 3.31 14.61
CA ASN A 48 3.66 3.31 14.84
C ASN A 48 3.95 4.07 16.16
N PRO A 49 4.23 3.35 17.25
CA PRO A 49 4.51 3.95 18.55
C PRO A 49 5.77 4.85 18.62
N HIS A 50 6.71 4.70 17.67
CA HIS A 50 7.91 5.55 17.64
C HIS A 50 7.64 6.98 17.16
N TRP A 51 6.57 7.20 16.38
CA TRP A 51 6.36 8.46 15.64
C TRP A 51 4.96 9.04 15.80
N ASP A 52 4.19 8.54 16.75
CA ASP A 52 2.74 8.74 16.83
C ASP A 52 1.98 8.22 15.61
N THR A 53 0.67 8.03 15.76
CA THR A 53 -0.16 7.54 14.66
C THR A 53 -0.99 8.67 14.10
N PRO A 54 -0.94 8.95 12.78
CA PRO A 54 -1.78 9.97 12.18
C PRO A 54 -3.26 9.68 12.41
N ARG A 55 -4.05 10.71 12.70
CA ARG A 55 -5.50 10.56 12.85
C ARG A 55 -6.17 10.34 11.51
N ASN A 56 -7.10 9.41 11.48
CA ASN A 56 -7.99 9.28 10.34
C ASN A 56 -8.82 10.57 10.19
N PRO A 57 -8.90 11.16 8.99
CA PRO A 57 -9.58 12.46 8.78
C PRO A 57 -11.11 12.42 8.98
N TRP A 58 -11.71 11.22 9.00
CA TRP A 58 -13.16 11.05 9.07
C TRP A 58 -13.73 11.11 10.49
N ASP A 59 -12.89 11.13 11.51
CA ASP A 59 -13.34 11.27 12.89
C ASP A 59 -12.52 12.32 13.64
N ALA A 60 -13.12 13.48 13.86
CA ALA A 60 -12.48 14.59 14.57
C ALA A 60 -12.44 14.37 16.10
N LYS A 61 -13.28 13.49 16.63
CA LYS A 61 -13.42 13.24 18.09
C LYS A 61 -12.53 12.09 18.52
N ASP A 62 -12.74 10.92 17.91
CA ASP A 62 -12.01 9.72 18.27
C ASP A 62 -10.79 9.56 17.39
N HIS A 63 -9.69 9.07 17.97
CA HIS A 63 -8.49 8.76 17.21
C HIS A 63 -8.66 7.43 16.48
N ARG A 64 -9.26 7.48 15.29
CA ARG A 64 -9.38 6.32 14.41
C ARG A 64 -8.09 6.05 13.67
N ALA A 65 -7.83 4.77 13.45
CA ALA A 65 -6.68 4.33 12.66
C ALA A 65 -6.80 4.77 11.19
N PRO A 66 -5.70 5.23 10.56
CA PRO A 66 -5.73 5.73 9.19
C PRO A 66 -5.60 4.62 8.13
N GLY A 67 -5.39 3.38 8.55
CA GLY A 67 -4.91 2.33 7.67
C GLY A 67 -3.40 2.42 7.40
N GLY A 68 -2.81 1.35 6.94
CA GLY A 68 -1.36 1.23 6.74
C GLY A 68 -0.99 0.19 5.68
N SER A 69 0.30 0.08 5.50
CA SER A 69 1.40 0.69 6.23
C SER A 69 1.69 2.15 5.82
N SER A 70 1.31 2.61 4.61
CA SER A 70 1.50 4.00 4.12
C SER A 70 0.51 4.97 4.78
N SER A 71 0.47 4.99 6.10
CA SER A 71 -0.55 5.65 6.92
C SER A 71 -0.58 7.17 6.76
N GLY A 72 0.59 7.81 6.76
CA GLY A 72 0.68 9.26 6.54
C GLY A 72 0.37 9.68 5.12
N ALA A 73 0.47 8.79 4.14
CA ALA A 73 0.20 9.11 2.75
C ALA A 73 -1.27 9.53 2.54
N GLY A 74 -2.24 8.72 3.00
CA GLY A 74 -3.65 9.06 2.90
C GLY A 74 -4.03 10.31 3.69
N VAL A 75 -3.50 10.44 4.92
CA VAL A 75 -3.79 11.58 5.80
C VAL A 75 -3.22 12.89 5.25
N SER A 76 -1.99 12.88 4.69
CA SER A 76 -1.35 14.08 4.13
C SER A 76 -2.15 14.69 2.97
N LEU A 77 -2.84 13.89 2.18
CA LEU A 77 -3.72 14.34 1.10
C LEU A 77 -4.91 15.14 1.63
N TRP A 78 -5.51 14.71 2.74
CA TRP A 78 -6.60 15.43 3.40
C TRP A 78 -6.15 16.68 4.13
N GLN A 79 -4.96 16.67 4.70
CA GLN A 79 -4.35 17.85 5.31
C GLN A 79 -3.90 18.89 4.28
N GLY A 80 -3.91 18.56 2.99
CA GLY A 80 -3.46 19.43 1.92
C GLY A 80 -1.94 19.66 1.91
N THR A 81 -1.18 18.84 2.63
CA THR A 81 0.29 18.92 2.67
C THR A 81 0.94 18.24 1.47
N ALA A 82 0.17 17.42 0.74
CA ALA A 82 0.57 16.80 -0.52
C ALA A 82 -0.63 16.75 -1.49
N VAL A 83 -0.37 16.77 -2.79
CA VAL A 83 -1.36 16.51 -3.85
C VAL A 83 -1.31 15.07 -4.33
N ALA A 84 -0.15 14.45 -4.21
CA ALA A 84 0.09 13.03 -4.43
C ALA A 84 1.08 12.52 -3.39
N ALA A 85 0.93 11.30 -2.94
CA ALA A 85 1.82 10.68 -1.96
C ALA A 85 2.27 9.31 -2.46
N LEU A 86 3.57 9.03 -2.40
CA LEU A 86 4.12 7.72 -2.71
C LEU A 86 3.96 6.78 -1.51
N GLY A 87 3.76 5.51 -1.78
CA GLY A 87 3.72 4.44 -0.80
C GLY A 87 4.27 3.14 -1.36
N SER A 88 4.37 2.13 -0.51
CA SER A 88 4.65 0.76 -0.91
C SER A 88 3.48 -0.15 -0.53
N ASP A 89 3.28 -1.21 -1.28
CA ASP A 89 2.18 -2.17 -1.07
C ASP A 89 2.68 -3.59 -1.27
N THR A 90 2.69 -4.34 -0.18
CA THR A 90 3.05 -5.76 -0.13
C THR A 90 1.79 -6.61 -0.08
N ALA A 91 0.83 -6.21 0.78
CA ALA A 91 -0.42 -6.92 1.00
C ALA A 91 -1.61 -5.96 1.22
N GLY A 92 -1.54 -4.76 0.64
CA GLY A 92 -2.59 -3.73 0.74
C GLY A 92 -2.09 -2.36 1.22
N SER A 93 -0.79 -2.18 1.46
CA SER A 93 -0.27 -1.00 2.19
C SER A 93 -0.37 0.35 1.48
N VAL A 94 -0.80 0.41 0.23
CA VAL A 94 -1.30 1.60 -0.48
C VAL A 94 -2.83 1.63 -0.49
N ARG A 95 -3.45 0.50 -0.73
CA ARG A 95 -4.90 0.35 -0.93
C ARG A 95 -5.67 0.44 0.39
N ILE A 96 -5.17 -0.13 1.47
CA ILE A 96 -5.81 -0.07 2.80
C ILE A 96 -5.90 1.38 3.30
N PRO A 97 -4.80 2.17 3.40
CA PRO A 97 -4.91 3.55 3.83
C PRO A 97 -5.74 4.41 2.87
N ALA A 98 -5.72 4.13 1.56
CA ALA A 98 -6.60 4.80 0.61
C ALA A 98 -8.08 4.53 0.92
N SER A 99 -8.46 3.29 1.14
CA SER A 99 -9.83 2.91 1.51
C SER A 99 -10.27 3.55 2.83
N TRP A 100 -9.43 3.50 3.86
CA TRP A 100 -9.78 4.00 5.20
C TRP A 100 -9.82 5.53 5.29
N THR A 101 -9.06 6.22 4.45
CA THR A 101 -9.07 7.69 4.39
C THR A 101 -9.95 8.26 3.28
N GLY A 102 -10.61 7.42 2.46
CA GLY A 102 -11.45 7.88 1.36
C GLY A 102 -10.64 8.57 0.25
N THR A 103 -9.46 8.05 -0.05
CA THR A 103 -8.60 8.49 -1.14
C THR A 103 -8.48 7.42 -2.22
N VAL A 104 -7.80 7.71 -3.31
CA VAL A 104 -7.54 6.74 -4.39
C VAL A 104 -6.13 6.21 -4.26
N GLY A 105 -6.00 4.88 -4.11
CA GLY A 105 -4.70 4.20 -4.05
C GLY A 105 -4.46 3.33 -5.27
N VAL A 106 -3.36 3.59 -5.97
CA VAL A 106 -2.91 2.78 -7.12
C VAL A 106 -1.69 1.98 -6.75
N LYS A 107 -1.87 0.66 -6.65
CA LYS A 107 -0.77 -0.30 -6.56
C LYS A 107 -0.37 -0.73 -7.98
N THR A 108 0.89 -0.59 -8.33
CA THR A 108 1.38 -1.05 -9.63
C THR A 108 1.46 -2.58 -9.69
N THR A 109 1.55 -3.12 -10.90
CA THR A 109 1.90 -4.53 -11.10
C THR A 109 3.31 -4.78 -10.54
N TYR A 110 3.52 -5.95 -9.92
CA TYR A 110 4.85 -6.34 -9.43
C TYR A 110 5.91 -6.19 -10.52
N GLY A 111 7.04 -5.58 -10.17
CA GLY A 111 8.14 -5.31 -11.09
C GLY A 111 7.91 -4.14 -12.08
N ARG A 112 6.74 -3.48 -12.07
CA ARG A 112 6.48 -2.36 -12.98
C ARG A 112 7.27 -1.11 -12.60
N TRP A 113 7.29 -0.75 -11.33
CA TRP A 113 8.12 0.34 -10.80
C TRP A 113 9.26 -0.25 -9.98
N SER A 114 10.45 0.35 -10.11
CA SER A 114 11.62 -0.08 -9.36
C SER A 114 11.40 0.09 -7.85
N LEU A 115 11.88 -0.88 -7.09
CA LEU A 115 11.92 -0.84 -5.62
C LEU A 115 13.28 -0.36 -5.09
N GLU A 116 14.21 -0.02 -5.97
CA GLU A 116 15.51 0.53 -5.56
C GLU A 116 15.32 1.80 -4.72
N GLY A 117 16.03 1.92 -3.61
CA GLY A 117 15.90 3.01 -2.65
C GLY A 117 14.70 2.90 -1.70
N ILE A 118 13.89 1.85 -1.79
CA ILE A 118 12.78 1.54 -0.88
C ILE A 118 13.24 0.46 0.11
N ALA A 119 13.04 0.70 1.41
CA ALA A 119 13.32 -0.30 2.44
C ALA A 119 12.34 -1.49 2.28
N PRO A 120 12.84 -2.74 2.16
CA PRO A 120 12.00 -3.88 1.84
C PRO A 120 11.21 -4.38 3.07
N LEU A 121 10.00 -4.87 2.81
CA LEU A 121 9.30 -5.81 3.68
C LEU A 121 9.40 -7.21 3.08
N SER A 122 9.05 -7.35 1.81
CA SER A 122 9.03 -8.63 1.10
C SER A 122 9.45 -8.45 -0.36
N PRO A 123 10.67 -8.78 -0.71
CA PRO A 123 11.16 -8.67 -2.09
C PRO A 123 10.28 -9.36 -3.13
N SER A 124 9.59 -10.45 -2.75
CA SER A 124 8.70 -11.19 -3.66
C SER A 124 7.31 -10.55 -3.85
N LEU A 125 6.89 -9.65 -2.95
CA LEU A 125 5.54 -9.11 -2.95
C LEU A 125 5.49 -7.58 -3.00
N ASP A 126 6.55 -6.90 -2.62
CA ASP A 126 6.58 -5.43 -2.55
C ASP A 126 6.33 -4.81 -3.92
N THR A 127 5.54 -3.77 -3.93
CA THR A 127 5.30 -2.90 -5.08
C THR A 127 5.31 -1.46 -4.63
N ALA A 128 5.70 -0.55 -5.51
CA ALA A 128 5.50 0.88 -5.28
C ALA A 128 4.13 1.30 -5.81
N GLY A 129 3.58 2.37 -5.24
CA GLY A 129 2.31 2.92 -5.64
C GLY A 129 2.14 4.38 -5.26
N VAL A 130 0.99 4.93 -5.59
CA VAL A 130 0.65 6.33 -5.34
C VAL A 130 -0.76 6.46 -4.77
N LEU A 131 -0.92 7.42 -3.86
CA LEU A 131 -2.22 7.83 -3.34
C LEU A 131 -2.51 9.27 -3.79
N THR A 132 -3.78 9.54 -4.10
CA THR A 132 -4.28 10.85 -4.53
C THR A 132 -5.73 11.04 -4.07
N ARG A 133 -6.28 12.26 -4.20
CA ARG A 133 -7.68 12.51 -3.81
C ARG A 133 -8.70 12.12 -4.87
N SER A 134 -8.29 11.98 -6.12
CA SER A 134 -9.19 11.62 -7.21
C SER A 134 -8.57 10.59 -8.17
N ALA A 135 -9.41 9.85 -8.89
CA ALA A 135 -8.95 8.93 -9.94
C ALA A 135 -8.23 9.66 -11.08
N LYS A 136 -8.63 10.90 -11.37
CA LYS A 136 -7.98 11.74 -12.38
C LYS A 136 -6.55 12.10 -11.96
N ASP A 137 -6.37 12.53 -10.70
CA ASP A 137 -5.03 12.79 -10.15
C ASP A 137 -4.18 11.53 -10.10
N ALA A 138 -4.79 10.37 -9.80
CA ALA A 138 -4.11 9.09 -9.82
C ALA A 138 -3.62 8.71 -11.23
N ALA A 139 -4.46 8.92 -12.24
CA ALA A 139 -4.08 8.70 -13.64
C ALA A 139 -2.93 9.64 -14.06
N LEU A 140 -3.01 10.91 -13.67
CA LEU A 140 -1.95 11.90 -13.95
C LEU A 140 -0.64 11.52 -13.27
N ALA A 141 -0.67 11.20 -11.97
CA ALA A 141 0.50 10.77 -11.22
C ALA A 141 1.11 9.50 -11.82
N PHE A 142 0.27 8.51 -12.15
CA PHE A 142 0.73 7.29 -12.80
C PHE A 142 1.40 7.58 -14.15
N ALA A 143 0.74 8.36 -15.03
CA ALA A 143 1.29 8.69 -16.35
C ALA A 143 2.63 9.44 -16.26
N SER A 144 2.79 10.26 -15.21
CA SER A 144 4.00 11.05 -14.99
C SER A 144 5.18 10.24 -14.46
N LEU A 145 4.90 9.16 -13.73
CA LEU A 145 5.93 8.38 -13.02
C LEU A 145 6.26 7.06 -13.71
N ASP A 146 5.35 6.54 -14.55
CA ASP A 146 5.47 5.21 -15.12
C ASP A 146 6.33 5.22 -16.39
N PRO A 147 7.47 4.51 -16.38
CA PRO A 147 8.39 4.52 -17.51
C PRO A 147 7.84 3.83 -18.77
N LEU A 148 6.76 3.04 -18.61
CA LEU A 148 6.17 2.25 -19.70
C LEU A 148 4.91 2.89 -20.31
N THR A 149 4.43 4.00 -19.75
CA THR A 149 3.23 4.68 -20.28
C THR A 149 3.44 5.27 -21.67
N GLY A 150 4.67 5.66 -22.00
CA GLY A 150 4.98 6.25 -23.32
C GLY A 150 4.35 7.63 -23.50
N ASN A 151 3.22 7.71 -24.24
CA ASN A 151 2.52 8.98 -24.45
C ASN A 151 1.49 9.22 -23.34
N ALA A 152 1.82 10.12 -22.41
CA ALA A 152 0.97 10.45 -21.26
C ALA A 152 -0.37 11.09 -21.66
N GLU A 153 -0.40 11.94 -22.69
CA GLU A 153 -1.64 12.59 -23.17
C GLU A 153 -2.62 11.56 -23.70
N ARG A 154 -2.14 10.60 -24.49
CA ARG A 154 -2.95 9.50 -24.99
C ARG A 154 -3.50 8.63 -23.87
N PHE A 155 -2.68 8.33 -22.87
CA PHE A 155 -3.09 7.56 -21.70
C PHE A 155 -4.18 8.28 -20.92
N LEU A 156 -4.01 9.56 -20.63
CA LEU A 156 -4.98 10.38 -19.90
C LEU A 156 -6.31 10.51 -20.68
N ALA A 157 -6.24 10.71 -21.99
CA ALA A 157 -7.45 10.74 -22.84
C ALA A 157 -8.24 9.42 -22.79
N GLN A 158 -7.57 8.28 -22.68
CA GLN A 158 -8.22 6.98 -22.50
C GLN A 158 -8.85 6.83 -21.11
N CYS A 159 -8.25 7.43 -20.08
CA CYS A 159 -8.80 7.44 -18.72
C CYS A 159 -10.03 8.37 -18.61
N ASP A 160 -10.04 9.50 -19.32
CA ASP A 160 -11.14 10.47 -19.29
C ASP A 160 -12.42 9.95 -20.02
N ALA A 161 -12.29 9.06 -20.99
CA ALA A 161 -13.40 8.50 -21.73
C ALA A 161 -13.32 6.95 -21.83
N PRO A 162 -13.44 6.23 -20.71
CA PRO A 162 -13.29 4.78 -20.70
C PRO A 162 -14.48 4.12 -21.44
N ASN A 163 -14.18 3.18 -22.33
CA ASN A 163 -15.20 2.31 -22.89
C ASN A 163 -15.50 1.15 -21.93
N LEU A 164 -16.49 1.34 -21.06
CA LEU A 164 -16.84 0.36 -20.03
C LEU A 164 -17.40 -0.94 -20.60
N SER A 165 -17.97 -0.95 -21.80
CA SER A 165 -18.44 -2.20 -22.43
C SER A 165 -17.31 -3.21 -22.72
N ARG A 166 -16.06 -2.76 -22.70
CA ARG A 166 -14.86 -3.61 -22.86
C ARG A 166 -14.29 -4.07 -21.52
N VAL A 167 -14.89 -3.64 -20.41
CA VAL A 167 -14.42 -3.96 -19.06
C VAL A 167 -15.20 -5.14 -18.52
N THR A 168 -14.48 -6.22 -18.17
CA THR A 168 -15.04 -7.36 -17.43
C THR A 168 -14.42 -7.38 -16.05
N ARG A 169 -15.25 -7.58 -15.00
CA ARG A 169 -14.80 -7.73 -13.61
C ARG A 169 -15.27 -9.06 -13.04
N GLY A 170 -14.34 -9.81 -12.47
CA GLY A 170 -14.65 -10.97 -11.67
C GLY A 170 -15.12 -10.54 -10.27
N VAL A 171 -16.21 -11.13 -9.79
CA VAL A 171 -16.76 -10.92 -8.45
C VAL A 171 -16.67 -12.26 -7.73
N CYS A 172 -15.91 -12.29 -6.62
CA CYS A 172 -15.76 -13.46 -5.79
C CYS A 172 -16.62 -13.28 -4.53
N GLU A 173 -17.73 -14.03 -4.42
CA GLU A 173 -18.68 -13.91 -3.30
C GLU A 173 -17.99 -14.17 -1.94
N GLY A 174 -17.06 -15.11 -1.87
CA GLY A 174 -16.31 -15.40 -0.64
C GLY A 174 -15.48 -14.23 -0.09
N MET A 175 -15.24 -13.18 -0.88
CA MET A 175 -14.57 -11.97 -0.40
C MET A 175 -15.52 -11.03 0.38
N PHE A 176 -16.82 -11.28 0.37
CA PHE A 176 -17.81 -10.50 1.12
C PHE A 176 -18.20 -11.15 2.45
N GLU A 177 -17.71 -12.35 2.72
CA GLU A 177 -17.92 -13.02 4.00
C GLU A 177 -17.11 -12.31 5.11
N ASP A 178 -17.63 -12.33 6.34
CA ASP A 178 -16.98 -11.77 7.53
C ASP A 178 -16.64 -10.25 7.47
N ASN A 179 -17.31 -9.50 6.60
CA ASN A 179 -17.17 -8.05 6.57
C ASN A 179 -18.07 -7.37 7.62
N ASP A 180 -17.60 -6.24 8.14
CA ASP A 180 -18.43 -5.37 8.97
C ASP A 180 -19.64 -4.84 8.18
N PRO A 181 -20.78 -4.59 8.84
CA PRO A 181 -21.97 -4.07 8.18
C PRO A 181 -21.70 -2.79 7.38
N GLY A 182 -22.23 -2.73 6.16
CA GLY A 182 -22.08 -1.60 5.24
C GLY A 182 -20.88 -1.70 4.30
N ILE A 183 -19.88 -2.53 4.57
CA ILE A 183 -18.70 -2.67 3.69
C ILE A 183 -19.07 -3.44 2.42
N ALA A 184 -19.67 -4.61 2.58
CA ALA A 184 -20.09 -5.44 1.44
C ALA A 184 -21.11 -4.70 0.58
N GLU A 185 -22.09 -4.05 1.18
CA GLU A 185 -23.16 -3.29 0.51
C GLU A 185 -22.57 -2.11 -0.28
N ALA A 186 -21.57 -1.39 0.27
CA ALA A 186 -20.93 -0.28 -0.44
C ALA A 186 -20.18 -0.76 -1.69
N VAL A 187 -19.46 -1.89 -1.60
CA VAL A 187 -18.77 -2.48 -2.76
C VAL A 187 -19.78 -3.02 -3.79
N GLN A 188 -20.82 -3.71 -3.35
CA GLN A 188 -21.88 -4.21 -4.23
C GLN A 188 -22.61 -3.08 -4.96
N SER A 189 -22.90 -1.95 -4.26
CA SER A 189 -23.47 -0.76 -4.88
C SER A 189 -22.55 -0.19 -5.97
N ALA A 190 -21.25 -0.07 -5.73
CA ALA A 190 -20.31 0.40 -6.73
C ALA A 190 -20.18 -0.55 -7.92
N LEU A 191 -20.26 -1.86 -7.70
CA LEU A 191 -20.28 -2.86 -8.76
C LEU A 191 -21.55 -2.73 -9.63
N ALA A 192 -22.70 -2.55 -9.01
CA ALA A 192 -23.97 -2.32 -9.73
C ALA A 192 -23.93 -1.04 -10.58
N GLU A 193 -23.33 0.05 -10.08
CA GLU A 193 -23.12 1.27 -10.87
C GLU A 193 -22.22 1.02 -12.07
N LEU A 194 -21.14 0.24 -11.93
CA LEU A 194 -20.26 -0.15 -13.05
C LEU A 194 -21.00 -0.97 -14.09
N GLU A 195 -21.88 -1.89 -13.68
CA GLU A 195 -22.69 -2.70 -14.60
C GLU A 195 -23.71 -1.84 -15.35
N LEU A 196 -24.39 -0.93 -14.65
CA LEU A 196 -25.30 0.04 -15.27
C LEU A 196 -24.57 0.96 -16.27
N ALA A 197 -23.31 1.28 -16.01
CA ALA A 197 -22.46 2.04 -16.92
C ALA A 197 -21.88 1.22 -18.10
N GLY A 198 -22.22 -0.07 -18.17
CA GLY A 198 -21.92 -0.94 -19.30
C GLY A 198 -20.78 -1.96 -19.07
N ALA A 199 -20.20 -2.03 -17.89
CA ALA A 199 -19.21 -3.06 -17.58
C ALA A 199 -19.89 -4.44 -17.42
N LYS A 200 -19.15 -5.51 -17.74
CA LYS A 200 -19.62 -6.87 -17.52
C LYS A 200 -19.12 -7.39 -16.19
N LEU A 201 -20.03 -7.84 -15.31
CA LEU A 201 -19.70 -8.56 -14.08
C LEU A 201 -19.81 -10.07 -14.35
N VAL A 202 -18.89 -10.84 -13.79
CA VAL A 202 -18.90 -12.31 -13.85
C VAL A 202 -18.55 -12.86 -12.50
N THR A 203 -19.31 -13.80 -11.98
CA THR A 203 -18.95 -14.53 -10.76
C THR A 203 -17.71 -15.38 -11.02
N ILE A 204 -16.75 -15.31 -10.12
CA ILE A 204 -15.54 -16.13 -10.16
C ILE A 204 -15.37 -16.84 -8.82
N ASP A 205 -14.73 -17.99 -8.86
CA ASP A 205 -14.19 -18.67 -7.70
C ASP A 205 -12.68 -18.41 -7.60
N VAL A 206 -12.19 -18.18 -6.37
CA VAL A 206 -10.75 -18.06 -6.09
C VAL A 206 -10.34 -19.31 -5.32
N PRO A 207 -9.68 -20.28 -5.97
CA PRO A 207 -9.29 -21.53 -5.32
C PRO A 207 -8.42 -21.26 -4.08
N ASN A 208 -8.63 -22.03 -3.03
CA ASN A 208 -7.84 -21.98 -1.79
C ASN A 208 -7.85 -20.63 -1.06
N LEU A 209 -8.90 -19.80 -1.23
CA LEU A 209 -9.02 -18.50 -0.59
C LEU A 209 -8.88 -18.60 0.95
N ALA A 210 -9.53 -19.55 1.58
CA ALA A 210 -9.46 -19.76 3.03
C ALA A 210 -8.04 -20.18 3.49
N GLU A 211 -7.37 -21.02 2.71
CA GLU A 211 -5.98 -21.41 2.98
C GLU A 211 -5.03 -20.22 2.83
N MET A 212 -5.18 -19.44 1.79
CA MET A 212 -4.42 -18.20 1.58
C MET A 212 -4.61 -17.23 2.76
N HIS A 213 -5.84 -17.01 3.22
CA HIS A 213 -6.11 -16.19 4.40
C HIS A 213 -5.47 -16.77 5.67
N SER A 214 -5.48 -18.10 5.84
CA SER A 214 -4.83 -18.76 6.97
C SER A 214 -3.31 -18.56 6.95
N LEU A 215 -2.66 -18.73 5.80
CA LEU A 215 -1.24 -18.49 5.61
C LEU A 215 -0.87 -17.02 5.87
N PHE A 216 -1.67 -16.11 5.35
CA PHE A 216 -1.46 -14.67 5.56
C PHE A 216 -1.53 -14.28 7.04
N ARG A 217 -2.50 -14.80 7.80
CA ARG A 217 -2.62 -14.55 9.25
C ARG A 217 -1.43 -15.05 10.05
N ARG A 218 -0.73 -16.08 9.60
CA ARG A 218 0.49 -16.61 10.21
C ARG A 218 1.77 -15.88 9.76
N GLY A 219 1.65 -14.79 9.02
CA GLY A 219 2.75 -13.97 8.51
C GLY A 219 3.06 -14.19 7.02
N GLY A 220 2.70 -15.34 6.47
CA GLY A 220 2.89 -15.67 5.06
C GLY A 220 4.32 -15.47 4.57
N ILE A 221 4.50 -15.40 3.26
CA ILE A 221 5.79 -15.13 2.61
C ILE A 221 6.42 -13.84 3.11
N ALA A 222 5.61 -12.77 3.23
CA ALA A 222 6.11 -11.45 3.64
C ALA A 222 6.78 -11.46 5.01
N GLY A 223 6.20 -12.18 5.97
CA GLY A 223 6.78 -12.29 7.31
C GLY A 223 8.11 -13.05 7.32
N LEU A 224 8.19 -14.14 6.57
CA LEU A 224 9.40 -14.96 6.50
C LEU A 224 10.54 -14.22 5.76
N GLU A 225 10.25 -13.50 4.69
CA GLU A 225 11.23 -12.67 3.99
C GLU A 225 11.71 -11.50 4.87
N PHE A 226 10.80 -10.86 5.60
CA PHE A 226 11.18 -9.86 6.61
C PHE A 226 12.08 -10.45 7.69
N ALA A 227 11.78 -11.65 8.18
CA ALA A 227 12.62 -12.34 9.15
C ALA A 227 14.04 -12.59 8.59
N GLY A 228 14.15 -13.02 7.35
CA GLY A 228 15.43 -13.17 6.66
C GLY A 228 16.22 -11.87 6.55
N PHE A 229 15.53 -10.75 6.33
CA PHE A 229 16.15 -9.43 6.22
C PHE A 229 16.59 -8.88 7.60
N ILE A 230 15.70 -8.84 8.58
CA ILE A 230 15.97 -8.21 9.87
C ILE A 230 16.94 -9.01 10.77
N ASN A 231 17.08 -10.31 10.50
CA ASN A 231 18.01 -11.18 11.21
C ASN A 231 19.47 -11.09 10.71
N GLN A 232 19.75 -10.31 9.66
CA GLN A 232 21.12 -10.12 9.21
C GLN A 232 21.96 -9.41 10.29
N PRO A 233 23.25 -9.76 10.45
CA PRO A 233 24.08 -9.23 11.55
C PRO A 233 24.13 -7.70 11.62
N HIS A 234 24.14 -7.03 10.48
CA HIS A 234 24.17 -5.57 10.40
C HIS A 234 22.82 -4.90 10.74
N MET A 235 21.73 -5.68 10.84
CA MET A 235 20.39 -5.21 11.22
C MET A 235 20.08 -5.33 12.71
N ARG A 236 21.03 -5.79 13.52
CA ARG A 236 20.83 -6.07 14.96
C ARG A 236 20.22 -4.91 15.73
N GLN A 237 20.73 -3.69 15.51
CA GLN A 237 20.22 -2.48 16.18
C GLN A 237 18.74 -2.26 15.91
N TRP A 238 18.30 -2.41 14.67
CA TRP A 238 16.91 -2.23 14.28
C TRP A 238 16.02 -3.36 14.79
N LYS A 239 16.51 -4.60 14.78
CA LYS A 239 15.79 -5.75 15.35
C LYS A 239 15.54 -5.56 16.86
N GLU A 240 16.55 -5.12 17.60
CA GLU A 240 16.44 -4.86 19.04
C GLU A 240 15.48 -3.70 19.36
N ALA A 241 15.30 -2.76 18.44
CA ALA A 241 14.46 -1.57 18.58
C ALA A 241 13.05 -1.72 18.00
N LEU A 242 12.66 -2.90 17.51
CA LEU A 242 11.32 -3.12 16.96
C LEU A 242 10.24 -2.68 17.97
N ASP A 243 9.25 -1.97 17.48
CA ASP A 243 8.09 -1.58 18.28
C ASP A 243 7.34 -2.82 18.82
N PRO A 244 6.58 -2.69 19.91
CA PRO A 244 5.91 -3.84 20.53
C PRO A 244 4.95 -4.59 19.59
N ILE A 245 4.32 -3.90 18.64
CA ILE A 245 3.35 -4.48 17.71
C ILE A 245 4.07 -5.31 16.65
N VAL A 246 5.10 -4.72 16.02
CA VAL A 246 5.93 -5.41 15.02
C VAL A 246 6.68 -6.56 15.65
N ARG A 247 7.24 -6.36 16.87
CA ARG A 247 7.93 -7.40 17.64
C ARG A 247 7.04 -8.60 17.93
N SER A 248 5.79 -8.36 18.35
CA SER A 248 4.83 -9.43 18.63
C SER A 248 4.54 -10.29 17.38
N ARG A 249 4.34 -9.64 16.23
CA ARG A 249 4.16 -10.34 14.94
C ARG A 249 5.40 -11.10 14.53
N PHE A 250 6.55 -10.48 14.69
CA PHE A 250 7.83 -11.07 14.34
C PHE A 250 8.14 -12.31 15.17
N ALA A 251 7.86 -12.32 16.48
CA ALA A 251 8.06 -13.48 17.34
C ALA A 251 7.24 -14.72 16.87
N ALA A 252 6.04 -14.50 16.37
CA ALA A 252 5.23 -15.59 15.79
C ALA A 252 5.85 -16.18 14.53
N ILE A 253 6.48 -15.31 13.71
CA ILE A 253 7.12 -15.72 12.45
C ILE A 253 8.44 -16.44 12.68
N GLU A 254 9.24 -16.02 13.66
CA GLU A 254 10.50 -16.71 14.01
C GLU A 254 10.29 -18.17 14.44
N ALA A 255 9.07 -18.51 14.87
CA ALA A 255 8.71 -19.88 15.24
C ALA A 255 8.36 -20.77 14.04
N VAL A 256 8.20 -20.19 12.84
CA VAL A 256 7.87 -20.95 11.61
C VAL A 256 9.14 -21.62 11.05
N PRO A 257 9.13 -22.95 10.87
CA PRO A 257 10.28 -23.63 10.28
C PRO A 257 10.55 -23.17 8.83
N ALA A 258 11.82 -23.05 8.46
CA ALA A 258 12.22 -22.66 7.09
C ALA A 258 11.67 -23.61 5.99
N THR A 259 11.31 -24.83 6.38
CA THR A 259 10.66 -25.82 5.48
C THR A 259 9.21 -25.49 5.11
N GLU A 260 8.59 -24.53 5.82
CA GLU A 260 7.24 -24.05 5.49
C GLU A 260 7.25 -22.84 4.53
N TYR A 261 8.44 -22.29 4.25
CA TYR A 261 8.62 -21.22 3.25
C TYR A 261 8.63 -21.82 1.84
#